data_0c11c2355053ba7b9c0b3177701bf1b0
#
_entry.id   0c11c2355053ba7b9c0b3177701bf1b0
#
_cell.length_a   1.000
_cell.length_b   1.000
_cell.length_c   1.000
_cell.angle_alpha   90.00
_cell.angle_beta   90.00
_cell.angle_gamma   90.00
#
_symmetry.space_group_name_H-M   'P 1'
#
loop_
_entity.id
_entity.type
_entity.pdbx_description
1 polymer ?
#
loop_
_entity_poly.entity_id
_entity_poly.type
_entity_poly.pdbx_seq_one_letter_code
_entity_poly.pdbx_strand_id
1 'polypeptide(L)'
;MPKDRSLADISRAYGSSRWLRGYVSGKIKWDPVYPLARREIIHRDQPVIDIGCGIGLLGISMRAAGISLRYRGTDISAWKVNAGKEAVRYYGFENAGFEVCGALSTTITPGGTVCMFDVLHYLDAAEQQRMLEQLADAAEAGSLVLLRTALRGTGWRYAATLIEEWWTRATGWIRGGQINFPSQEEILGVFEDRGLFAEISPLWGKTPFASYLVKIHPRAKSASQPRRRAA
;
A
#
# COMPACT_ATOMS: atom_id res chain seq x y z
N MET A 1 14.88 -0.84 -24.68
CA MET A 1 14.73 -1.43 -23.33
C MET A 1 15.12 -0.37 -22.31
N PRO A 2 14.28 -0.03 -21.31
CA PRO A 2 14.71 0.89 -20.27
C PRO A 2 15.83 0.22 -19.49
N LYS A 3 16.95 0.94 -19.30
CA LYS A 3 18.07 0.51 -18.48
C LYS A 3 17.55 0.16 -17.09
N ASP A 4 17.93 -1.04 -16.60
CA ASP A 4 17.72 -1.46 -15.21
C ASP A 4 18.30 -0.36 -14.31
N ARG A 5 17.40 0.43 -13.68
CA ARG A 5 17.81 1.62 -12.93
C ARG A 5 18.13 1.19 -11.50
N SER A 6 19.34 1.45 -11.09
CA SER A 6 19.79 1.09 -9.74
C SER A 6 18.95 1.78 -8.66
N LEU A 7 18.94 1.21 -7.44
CA LEU A 7 18.29 1.82 -6.27
C LEU A 7 18.78 3.27 -6.00
N ALA A 8 20.04 3.57 -6.35
CA ALA A 8 20.60 4.92 -6.28
C ALA A 8 19.90 5.90 -7.23
N ASP A 9 19.42 5.42 -8.37
CA ASP A 9 18.71 6.24 -9.34
C ASP A 9 17.32 6.63 -8.81
N ILE A 10 16.63 5.74 -8.10
CA ILE A 10 15.32 6.03 -7.52
C ILE A 10 15.38 7.27 -6.62
N SER A 11 16.39 7.37 -5.76
CA SER A 11 16.50 8.50 -4.84
C SER A 11 16.73 9.84 -5.53
N ARG A 12 17.36 9.85 -6.71
CA ARG A 12 17.60 11.07 -7.49
C ARG A 12 16.34 11.75 -8.01
N ALA A 13 15.28 10.96 -8.23
CA ALA A 13 13.99 11.49 -8.67
C ALA A 13 13.32 12.42 -7.66
N TYR A 14 13.76 12.39 -6.39
CA TYR A 14 13.20 13.20 -5.31
C TYR A 14 13.98 14.50 -5.05
N GLY A 15 14.53 15.08 -6.10
CA GLY A 15 15.16 16.39 -6.06
C GLY A 15 16.50 16.45 -5.33
N SER A 16 16.89 17.64 -4.88
CA SER A 16 18.18 17.92 -4.24
C SER A 16 18.22 17.70 -2.73
N SER A 17 17.08 17.50 -2.08
CA SER A 17 17.00 17.30 -0.62
C SER A 17 17.75 16.03 -0.21
N ARG A 18 18.88 16.21 0.48
CA ARG A 18 19.71 15.09 0.97
C ARG A 18 18.95 14.21 1.96
N TRP A 19 18.10 14.83 2.79
CA TRP A 19 17.27 14.11 3.75
C TRP A 19 16.24 13.21 3.04
N LEU A 20 15.48 13.76 2.08
CA LEU A 20 14.46 13.00 1.34
C LEU A 20 15.09 11.86 0.53
N ARG A 21 16.23 12.12 -0.11
CA ARG A 21 16.98 11.08 -0.83
C ARG A 21 17.49 9.97 0.10
N GLY A 22 17.96 10.33 1.30
CA GLY A 22 18.36 9.36 2.33
C GLY A 22 17.18 8.50 2.78
N TYR A 23 16.04 9.12 3.06
CA TYR A 23 14.80 8.42 3.39
C TYR A 23 14.38 7.43 2.30
N VAL A 24 14.32 7.89 1.03
CA VAL A 24 13.97 7.04 -0.12
C VAL A 24 14.92 5.86 -0.27
N SER A 25 16.23 6.12 -0.20
CA SER A 25 17.24 5.06 -0.30
C SER A 25 17.12 4.03 0.81
N GLY A 26 16.84 4.48 2.04
CA GLY A 26 16.61 3.61 3.19
C GLY A 26 15.36 2.74 3.02
N LYS A 27 14.23 3.37 2.69
CA LYS A 27 12.96 2.66 2.47
C LYS A 27 13.07 1.62 1.34
N ILE A 28 13.59 1.97 0.18
CA ILE A 28 13.73 1.03 -0.95
C ILE A 28 14.69 -0.11 -0.63
N LYS A 29 15.76 0.15 0.13
CA LYS A 29 16.78 -0.86 0.46
C LYS A 29 16.35 -1.83 1.54
N TRP A 30 15.65 -1.35 2.57
CA TRP A 30 15.45 -2.12 3.80
C TRP A 30 13.99 -2.52 4.05
N ASP A 31 13.02 -1.84 3.42
CA ASP A 31 11.61 -2.11 3.63
C ASP A 31 11.15 -3.27 2.74
N PRO A 32 10.77 -4.42 3.32
CA PRO A 32 10.40 -5.62 2.58
C PRO A 32 9.10 -5.48 1.79
N VAL A 33 8.29 -4.44 2.04
CA VAL A 33 6.99 -4.28 1.36
C VAL A 33 7.14 -4.05 -0.13
N TYR A 34 8.15 -3.28 -0.57
CA TYR A 34 8.31 -2.94 -1.98
C TYR A 34 8.66 -4.15 -2.86
N PRO A 35 9.67 -4.98 -2.55
CA PRO A 35 9.94 -6.18 -3.34
C PRO A 35 8.78 -7.17 -3.30
N LEU A 36 8.09 -7.31 -2.15
CA LEU A 36 6.93 -8.17 -2.03
C LEU A 36 5.78 -7.67 -2.91
N ALA A 37 5.40 -6.40 -2.79
CA ALA A 37 4.30 -5.84 -3.58
C ALA A 37 4.57 -5.94 -5.09
N ARG A 38 5.79 -5.63 -5.55
CA ARG A 38 6.15 -5.79 -6.97
C ARG A 38 5.98 -7.22 -7.47
N ARG A 39 6.36 -8.22 -6.67
CA ARG A 39 6.18 -9.64 -7.01
C ARG A 39 4.70 -10.00 -7.16
N GLU A 40 3.86 -9.58 -6.23
CA GLU A 40 2.42 -9.85 -6.30
C GLU A 40 1.75 -9.10 -7.47
N ILE A 41 2.15 -7.86 -7.72
CA ILE A 41 1.61 -7.02 -8.79
C ILE A 41 1.94 -7.56 -10.18
N ILE A 42 3.20 -7.95 -10.43
CA ILE A 42 3.65 -8.39 -11.77
C ILE A 42 2.92 -9.64 -12.24
N HIS A 43 2.54 -10.52 -11.31
CA HIS A 43 1.82 -11.75 -11.65
C HIS A 43 0.36 -11.53 -12.06
N ARG A 44 -0.20 -10.35 -11.79
CA ARG A 44 -1.62 -10.08 -12.10
C ARG A 44 -1.82 -9.32 -13.40
N ASP A 45 -0.85 -8.54 -13.83
CA ASP A 45 -0.91 -7.68 -15.02
C ASP A 45 -2.14 -6.75 -15.04
N GLN A 46 -2.48 -6.17 -13.89
CA GLN A 46 -3.67 -5.35 -13.68
C GLN A 46 -3.29 -3.98 -13.09
N PRO A 47 -4.14 -2.96 -13.24
CA PRO A 47 -3.90 -1.64 -12.65
C PRO A 47 -3.69 -1.70 -11.13
N VAL A 48 -2.90 -0.77 -10.62
CA VAL A 48 -2.57 -0.65 -9.19
C VAL A 48 -3.15 0.64 -8.64
N ILE A 49 -3.85 0.52 -7.51
CA ILE A 49 -4.29 1.64 -6.67
C ILE A 49 -3.51 1.57 -5.37
N ASP A 50 -2.88 2.69 -5.00
CA ASP A 50 -2.05 2.82 -3.79
C ASP A 50 -2.67 3.88 -2.88
N ILE A 51 -3.37 3.44 -1.84
CA ILE A 51 -4.09 4.29 -0.89
C ILE A 51 -3.12 4.73 0.21
N GLY A 52 -2.94 6.05 0.38
CA GLY A 52 -1.91 6.59 1.24
C GLY A 52 -0.50 6.42 0.67
N CYS A 53 -0.36 6.65 -0.62
CA CYS A 53 0.87 6.40 -1.39
C CYS A 53 2.08 7.20 -0.93
N GLY A 54 1.89 8.20 -0.06
CA GLY A 54 2.93 9.12 0.35
C GLY A 54 3.57 9.81 -0.85
N ILE A 55 4.89 9.76 -0.93
CA ILE A 55 5.66 10.31 -2.05
C ILE A 55 5.70 9.39 -3.28
N GLY A 56 4.88 8.34 -3.34
CA GLY A 56 4.74 7.46 -4.50
C GLY A 56 5.83 6.42 -4.68
N LEU A 57 6.48 5.98 -3.59
CA LEU A 57 7.61 5.04 -3.66
C LEU A 57 7.26 3.72 -4.33
N LEU A 58 6.06 3.19 -4.11
CA LEU A 58 5.62 1.96 -4.77
C LEU A 58 5.62 2.12 -6.28
N GLY A 59 4.95 3.15 -6.80
CA GLY A 59 4.89 3.42 -8.24
C GLY A 59 6.26 3.60 -8.88
N ILE A 60 7.15 4.36 -8.25
CA ILE A 60 8.54 4.55 -8.72
C ILE A 60 9.33 3.25 -8.66
N SER A 61 9.17 2.45 -7.60
CA SER A 61 9.85 1.16 -7.47
C SER A 61 9.37 0.13 -8.50
N MET A 62 8.09 0.18 -8.86
CA MET A 62 7.53 -0.61 -9.97
C MET A 62 8.21 -0.25 -11.28
N ARG A 63 8.30 1.05 -11.58
CA ARG A 63 8.94 1.52 -12.80
C ARG A 63 10.43 1.16 -12.88
N ALA A 64 11.15 1.30 -11.78
CA ALA A 64 12.56 0.89 -11.69
C ALA A 64 12.76 -0.62 -11.96
N ALA A 65 11.76 -1.43 -11.62
CA ALA A 65 11.73 -2.88 -11.90
C ALA A 65 11.15 -3.23 -13.28
N GLY A 66 10.91 -2.25 -14.16
CA GLY A 66 10.36 -2.49 -15.51
C GLY A 66 8.85 -2.76 -15.55
N ILE A 67 8.14 -2.61 -14.44
CA ILE A 67 6.69 -2.82 -14.37
C ILE A 67 5.97 -1.55 -14.85
N SER A 68 5.31 -1.61 -16.02
CA SER A 68 4.67 -0.45 -16.68
C SER A 68 3.15 -0.40 -16.51
N LEU A 69 2.60 -1.11 -15.54
CA LEU A 69 1.17 -1.13 -15.26
C LEU A 69 0.66 0.27 -14.89
N ARG A 70 -0.62 0.54 -15.18
CA ARG A 70 -1.26 1.77 -14.71
C ARG A 70 -1.21 1.82 -13.19
N TYR A 71 -0.71 2.92 -12.66
CA TYR A 71 -0.61 3.19 -11.24
C TYR A 71 -1.38 4.46 -10.88
N ARG A 72 -2.17 4.40 -9.82
CA ARG A 72 -2.84 5.56 -9.22
C ARG A 72 -2.55 5.58 -7.73
N GLY A 73 -1.88 6.64 -7.26
CA GLY A 73 -1.60 6.88 -5.86
C GLY A 73 -2.48 8.00 -5.29
N THR A 74 -3.02 7.80 -4.10
CA THR A 74 -3.74 8.84 -3.35
C THR A 74 -3.09 9.07 -2.00
N ASP A 75 -3.01 10.32 -1.55
CA ASP A 75 -2.54 10.69 -0.22
C ASP A 75 -3.18 12.02 0.20
N ILE A 76 -3.46 12.18 1.48
CA ILE A 76 -4.04 13.41 2.02
C ILE A 76 -3.06 14.59 1.98
N SER A 77 -1.77 14.33 1.89
CA SER A 77 -0.71 15.32 1.92
C SER A 77 -0.34 15.84 0.54
N ALA A 78 -0.74 17.05 0.21
CA ALA A 78 -0.46 17.67 -1.08
C ALA A 78 1.04 17.73 -1.41
N TRP A 79 1.91 17.99 -0.43
CA TRP A 79 3.35 18.04 -0.67
C TRP A 79 3.92 16.65 -1.05
N LYS A 80 3.43 15.57 -0.41
CA LYS A 80 3.85 14.20 -0.74
C LYS A 80 3.39 13.81 -2.14
N VAL A 81 2.14 14.11 -2.47
CA VAL A 81 1.58 13.92 -3.82
C VAL A 81 2.40 14.66 -4.87
N ASN A 82 2.77 15.92 -4.60
CA ASN A 82 3.59 16.71 -5.53
C ASN A 82 4.99 16.12 -5.70
N ALA A 83 5.64 15.65 -4.62
CA ALA A 83 6.92 14.95 -4.70
C ALA A 83 6.83 13.69 -5.57
N GLY A 84 5.75 12.92 -5.45
CA GLY A 84 5.47 11.76 -6.31
C GLY A 84 5.30 12.14 -7.78
N LYS A 85 4.54 13.21 -8.07
CA LYS A 85 4.38 13.74 -9.44
C LYS A 85 5.70 14.19 -10.07
N GLU A 86 6.57 14.82 -9.29
CA GLU A 86 7.90 15.24 -9.76
C GLU A 86 8.80 14.04 -10.05
N ALA A 87 8.79 13.04 -9.16
CA ALA A 87 9.56 11.82 -9.34
C ALA A 87 9.11 11.04 -10.59
N VAL A 88 7.81 10.96 -10.85
CA VAL A 88 7.25 10.34 -12.06
C VAL A 88 7.67 11.09 -13.32
N ARG A 89 7.62 12.43 -13.32
CA ARG A 89 8.10 13.25 -14.44
C ARG A 89 9.58 13.03 -14.73
N TYR A 90 10.40 12.97 -13.66
CA TYR A 90 11.84 12.73 -13.80
C TYR A 90 12.15 11.41 -14.52
N TYR A 91 11.32 10.38 -14.30
CA TYR A 91 11.50 9.08 -14.94
C TYR A 91 10.74 8.93 -16.27
N GLY A 92 9.89 9.87 -16.65
CA GLY A 92 9.00 9.72 -17.79
C GLY A 92 8.03 8.54 -17.61
N PHE A 93 7.44 8.42 -16.41
CA PHE A 93 6.48 7.36 -16.10
C PHE A 93 5.06 7.83 -16.46
N GLU A 94 4.65 7.64 -17.71
CA GLU A 94 3.40 8.19 -18.24
C GLU A 94 2.14 7.54 -17.68
N ASN A 95 2.22 6.28 -17.23
CA ASN A 95 1.06 5.52 -16.71
C ASN A 95 0.82 5.68 -15.20
N ALA A 96 1.34 6.74 -14.58
CA ALA A 96 1.16 7.00 -13.16
C ALA A 96 0.41 8.31 -12.92
N GLY A 97 -0.64 8.22 -12.13
CA GLY A 97 -1.42 9.36 -11.62
C GLY A 97 -1.30 9.50 -10.12
N PHE A 98 -1.35 10.75 -9.63
CA PHE A 98 -1.35 11.06 -8.20
C PHE A 98 -2.42 12.09 -7.88
N GLU A 99 -3.14 11.89 -6.79
CA GLU A 99 -4.27 12.71 -6.38
C GLU A 99 -4.21 13.01 -4.88
N VAL A 100 -4.54 14.23 -4.50
CA VAL A 100 -4.74 14.60 -3.09
C VAL A 100 -6.13 14.14 -2.68
N CYS A 101 -6.20 13.05 -1.91
CA CYS A 101 -7.47 12.43 -1.53
C CYS A 101 -7.29 11.67 -0.21
N GLY A 102 -8.32 11.73 0.64
CA GLY A 102 -8.37 10.91 1.86
C GLY A 102 -8.59 9.42 1.55
N ALA A 103 -8.14 8.54 2.42
CA ALA A 103 -8.23 7.09 2.21
C ALA A 103 -9.67 6.63 1.91
N LEU A 104 -10.62 7.02 2.75
CA LEU A 104 -12.05 6.67 2.62
C LEU A 104 -12.74 7.27 1.39
N SER A 105 -12.19 8.35 0.83
CA SER A 105 -12.72 9.01 -0.37
C SER A 105 -12.08 8.49 -1.65
N THR A 106 -11.14 7.55 -1.55
CA THR A 106 -10.46 6.99 -2.71
C THR A 106 -11.39 6.01 -3.43
N THR A 107 -11.72 6.30 -4.68
CA THR A 107 -12.47 5.36 -5.52
C THR A 107 -11.60 4.18 -5.91
N ILE A 108 -12.01 2.96 -5.57
CA ILE A 108 -11.32 1.72 -5.91
C ILE A 108 -11.92 1.16 -7.19
N THR A 109 -11.10 1.01 -8.23
CA THR A 109 -11.53 0.36 -9.48
C THR A 109 -11.40 -1.15 -9.32
N PRO A 110 -12.46 -1.93 -9.57
CA PRO A 110 -12.45 -3.38 -9.42
C PRO A 110 -11.44 -4.09 -10.33
N GLY A 111 -10.98 -5.27 -9.91
CA GLY A 111 -10.19 -6.19 -10.70
C GLY A 111 -8.69 -5.94 -10.71
N GLY A 112 -8.23 -4.83 -10.09
CA GLY A 112 -6.81 -4.49 -10.00
C GLY A 112 -6.10 -5.05 -8.76
N THR A 113 -4.98 -4.42 -8.41
CA THR A 113 -4.32 -4.60 -7.11
C THR A 113 -4.50 -3.33 -6.28
N VAL A 114 -5.03 -3.48 -5.09
CA VAL A 114 -5.17 -2.40 -4.11
C VAL A 114 -4.07 -2.53 -3.07
N CYS A 115 -3.25 -1.50 -2.94
CA CYS A 115 -2.21 -1.42 -1.92
C CYS A 115 -2.60 -0.35 -0.90
N MET A 116 -2.38 -0.62 0.38
CA MET A 116 -2.55 0.34 1.47
C MET A 116 -1.48 0.04 2.52
N PHE A 117 -0.45 0.88 2.59
CA PHE A 117 0.71 0.61 3.45
C PHE A 117 0.86 1.68 4.53
N ASP A 118 0.78 1.25 5.79
CA ASP A 118 0.95 2.09 6.99
C ASP A 118 -0.02 3.29 7.06
N VAL A 119 -1.28 3.07 6.69
CA VAL A 119 -2.33 4.10 6.71
C VAL A 119 -3.44 3.77 7.70
N LEU A 120 -3.83 2.48 7.80
CA LEU A 120 -5.00 2.05 8.55
C LEU A 120 -4.99 2.55 10.00
N HIS A 121 -3.84 2.49 10.66
CA HIS A 121 -3.69 2.88 12.06
C HIS A 121 -3.78 4.39 12.33
N TYR A 122 -3.89 5.24 11.28
CA TYR A 122 -4.18 6.68 11.43
C TYR A 122 -5.67 7.01 11.35
N LEU A 123 -6.51 6.03 11.05
CA LEU A 123 -7.96 6.13 11.03
C LEU A 123 -8.52 5.81 12.43
N ASP A 124 -9.63 6.43 12.79
CA ASP A 124 -10.35 6.01 13.99
C ASP A 124 -11.04 4.64 13.79
N ALA A 125 -11.59 4.05 14.86
CA ALA A 125 -12.16 2.71 14.81
C ALA A 125 -13.30 2.58 13.77
N ALA A 126 -14.17 3.59 13.68
CA ALA A 126 -15.27 3.59 12.72
C ALA A 126 -14.77 3.78 11.28
N GLU A 127 -13.74 4.59 11.11
CA GLU A 127 -13.07 4.79 9.83
C GLU A 127 -12.31 3.54 9.38
N GLN A 128 -11.65 2.85 10.32
CA GLN A 128 -10.98 1.57 10.04
C GLN A 128 -11.98 0.52 9.57
N GLN A 129 -13.11 0.38 10.26
CA GLN A 129 -14.16 -0.55 9.87
C GLN A 129 -14.66 -0.26 8.44
N ARG A 130 -15.00 1.00 8.14
CA ARG A 130 -15.43 1.40 6.79
C ARG A 130 -14.36 1.16 5.72
N MET A 131 -13.08 1.40 6.04
CA MET A 131 -11.98 1.15 5.10
C MET A 131 -11.81 -0.34 4.82
N LEU A 132 -11.86 -1.18 5.85
CA LEU A 132 -11.79 -2.65 5.70
C LEU A 132 -12.98 -3.18 4.88
N GLU A 133 -14.18 -2.63 5.06
CA GLU A 133 -15.35 -2.96 4.24
C GLU A 133 -15.15 -2.57 2.76
N GLN A 134 -14.60 -1.38 2.47
CA GLN A 134 -14.27 -0.99 1.09
C GLN A 134 -13.21 -1.91 0.46
N LEU A 135 -12.22 -2.35 1.24
CA LEU A 135 -11.23 -3.31 0.77
C LEU A 135 -11.85 -4.69 0.51
N ALA A 136 -12.80 -5.10 1.35
CA ALA A 136 -13.55 -6.34 1.14
C ALA A 136 -14.43 -6.27 -0.13
N ASP A 137 -15.13 -5.16 -0.36
CA ASP A 137 -15.90 -4.92 -1.60
C ASP A 137 -14.99 -5.03 -2.84
N ALA A 138 -13.77 -4.46 -2.76
CA ALA A 138 -12.81 -4.56 -3.83
C ALA A 138 -12.34 -6.01 -4.09
N ALA A 139 -12.12 -6.79 -3.02
CA ALA A 139 -11.72 -8.19 -3.14
C ALA A 139 -12.86 -9.06 -3.70
N GLU A 140 -14.11 -8.83 -3.30
CA GLU A 140 -15.28 -9.46 -3.88
C GLU A 140 -15.43 -9.16 -5.37
N ALA A 141 -15.09 -7.93 -5.77
CA ALA A 141 -15.08 -7.48 -7.16
C ALA A 141 -13.83 -7.95 -7.95
N GLY A 142 -13.01 -8.84 -7.39
CA GLY A 142 -11.89 -9.48 -8.06
C GLY A 142 -10.52 -8.80 -7.89
N SER A 143 -10.39 -7.80 -7.02
CA SER A 143 -9.11 -7.17 -6.71
C SER A 143 -8.28 -8.02 -5.75
N LEU A 144 -6.96 -8.01 -5.91
CA LEU A 144 -6.02 -8.40 -4.87
C LEU A 144 -5.82 -7.23 -3.94
N VAL A 145 -5.93 -7.44 -2.63
CA VAL A 145 -5.64 -6.39 -1.64
C VAL A 145 -4.37 -6.73 -0.87
N LEU A 146 -3.46 -5.78 -0.82
CA LEU A 146 -2.23 -5.84 -0.03
C LEU A 146 -2.29 -4.71 1.00
N LEU A 147 -2.67 -5.06 2.21
CA LEU A 147 -2.74 -4.14 3.35
C LEU A 147 -1.54 -4.37 4.26
N ARG A 148 -0.76 -3.32 4.56
CA ARG A 148 0.25 -3.35 5.62
C ARG A 148 -0.15 -2.42 6.75
N THR A 149 -0.05 -2.93 7.97
CA THR A 149 -0.27 -2.15 9.19
C THR A 149 0.52 -2.72 10.36
N ALA A 150 0.74 -1.92 11.39
CA ALA A 150 1.10 -2.44 12.69
C ALA A 150 -0.16 -2.93 13.40
N LEU A 151 -0.01 -4.01 14.19
CA LEU A 151 -1.09 -4.56 15.00
C LEU A 151 -0.93 -4.15 16.45
N ARG A 152 -2.05 -4.05 17.15
CA ARG A 152 -2.07 -3.95 18.62
C ARG A 152 -1.38 -5.18 19.21
N GLY A 153 -0.41 -4.96 20.09
CA GLY A 153 0.38 -6.06 20.61
C GLY A 153 1.25 -5.65 21.78
N THR A 154 2.15 -6.53 22.12
CA THR A 154 3.14 -6.35 23.19
C THR A 154 4.54 -6.70 22.68
N GLY A 155 5.55 -6.39 23.47
CA GLY A 155 6.93 -6.71 23.17
C GLY A 155 7.73 -5.58 22.54
N TRP A 156 9.02 -5.82 22.38
CA TRP A 156 9.99 -4.77 22.00
C TRP A 156 9.75 -4.18 20.60
N ARG A 157 9.26 -4.97 19.64
CA ARG A 157 8.96 -4.49 18.29
C ARG A 157 7.77 -3.52 18.28
N TYR A 158 6.76 -3.81 19.08
CA TYR A 158 5.62 -2.92 19.25
C TYR A 158 6.04 -1.59 19.91
N ALA A 159 6.90 -1.66 20.94
CA ALA A 159 7.47 -0.47 21.57
C ALA A 159 8.31 0.34 20.55
N ALA A 160 9.12 -0.31 19.72
CA ALA A 160 9.89 0.36 18.68
C ALA A 160 8.97 1.04 17.64
N THR A 161 7.85 0.43 17.27
CA THR A 161 6.85 1.04 16.38
C THR A 161 6.21 2.27 17.01
N LEU A 162 5.85 2.22 18.29
CA LEU A 162 5.32 3.38 19.00
C LEU A 162 6.31 4.56 19.04
N ILE A 163 7.60 4.27 19.22
CA ILE A 163 8.65 5.30 19.20
C ILE A 163 8.80 5.91 17.79
N GLU A 164 8.78 5.08 16.73
CA GLU A 164 8.81 5.56 15.34
C GLU A 164 7.63 6.47 15.04
N GLU A 165 6.43 6.06 15.42
CA GLU A 165 5.21 6.83 15.21
C GLU A 165 5.23 8.17 15.96
N TRP A 166 5.72 8.17 17.19
CA TRP A 166 5.92 9.41 17.94
C TRP A 166 6.90 10.35 17.22
N TRP A 167 8.03 9.81 16.74
CA TRP A 167 9.05 10.57 16.03
C TRP A 167 8.55 11.14 14.69
N THR A 168 7.84 10.34 13.90
CA THR A 168 7.29 10.78 12.61
C THR A 168 6.25 11.90 12.76
N ARG A 169 5.52 11.92 13.87
CA ARG A 169 4.63 13.02 14.25
C ARG A 169 5.39 14.26 14.71
N ALA A 170 6.37 14.08 15.61
CA ALA A 170 7.18 15.17 16.11
C ALA A 170 7.91 15.93 14.99
N THR A 171 8.31 15.24 13.92
CA THR A 171 8.95 15.81 12.73
C THR A 171 7.97 16.38 11.70
N GLY A 172 6.66 16.28 11.94
CA GLY A 172 5.61 16.75 11.01
C GLY A 172 5.50 15.96 9.71
N TRP A 173 6.12 14.77 9.66
CA TRP A 173 6.00 13.86 8.51
C TRP A 173 4.56 13.34 8.35
N ILE A 174 3.88 13.12 9.48
CA ILE A 174 2.48 12.74 9.57
C ILE A 174 1.73 13.84 10.30
N ARG A 175 0.64 14.31 9.71
CA ARG A 175 -0.22 15.36 10.28
C ARG A 175 -1.56 14.76 10.69
N GLY A 176 -1.95 14.96 11.95
CA GLY A 176 -3.29 14.68 12.48
C GLY A 176 -3.51 13.26 13.02
N GLY A 177 -4.69 13.06 13.59
CA GLY A 177 -5.24 11.78 14.03
C GLY A 177 -4.62 11.19 15.31
N GLN A 178 -5.36 10.34 15.99
CA GLN A 178 -4.82 9.45 17.02
C GLN A 178 -4.25 8.21 16.33
N ILE A 179 -3.21 7.59 16.93
CA ILE A 179 -2.76 6.28 16.48
C ILE A 179 -3.69 5.26 17.10
N ASN A 180 -4.32 4.46 16.26
CA ASN A 180 -5.22 3.40 16.67
C ASN A 180 -4.79 2.09 15.97
N PHE A 181 -3.97 1.29 16.66
CA PHE A 181 -3.56 0.00 16.11
C PHE A 181 -4.69 -1.01 16.20
N PRO A 182 -5.16 -1.55 15.07
CA PRO A 182 -6.18 -2.61 15.08
C PRO A 182 -5.61 -3.92 15.63
N SER A 183 -6.46 -4.78 16.15
CA SER A 183 -6.09 -6.16 16.43
C SER A 183 -6.15 -7.04 15.16
N GLN A 184 -5.59 -8.23 15.22
CA GLN A 184 -5.68 -9.19 14.12
C GLN A 184 -7.13 -9.60 13.89
N GLU A 185 -7.89 -9.83 14.96
CA GLU A 185 -9.29 -10.25 14.92
C GLU A 185 -10.17 -9.16 14.29
N GLU A 186 -9.96 -7.89 14.66
CA GLU A 186 -10.67 -6.74 14.07
C GLU A 186 -10.48 -6.65 12.55
N ILE A 187 -9.28 -6.99 12.05
CA ILE A 187 -9.01 -6.99 10.61
C ILE A 187 -9.60 -8.23 9.94
N LEU A 188 -9.27 -9.43 10.42
CA LEU A 188 -9.64 -10.67 9.74
C LEU A 188 -11.15 -10.91 9.77
N GLY A 189 -11.83 -10.55 10.88
CA GLY A 189 -13.27 -10.73 11.04
C GLY A 189 -14.08 -10.12 9.90
N VAL A 190 -13.72 -8.91 9.42
CA VAL A 190 -14.42 -8.26 8.31
C VAL A 190 -14.37 -9.08 7.03
N PHE A 191 -13.26 -9.75 6.74
CA PHE A 191 -13.09 -10.57 5.53
C PHE A 191 -13.70 -11.96 5.69
N GLU A 192 -13.57 -12.58 6.86
CA GLU A 192 -14.15 -13.88 7.18
C GLU A 192 -15.66 -13.85 7.13
N ASP A 193 -16.31 -12.82 7.70
CA ASP A 193 -17.76 -12.61 7.66
C ASP A 193 -18.32 -12.53 6.23
N ARG A 194 -17.49 -12.12 5.29
CA ARG A 194 -17.82 -12.06 3.86
C ARG A 194 -17.37 -13.29 3.07
N GLY A 195 -16.80 -14.31 3.73
CA GLY A 195 -16.29 -15.51 3.10
C GLY A 195 -15.10 -15.25 2.16
N LEU A 196 -14.32 -14.21 2.45
CA LEU A 196 -13.08 -13.88 1.75
C LEU A 196 -11.89 -14.56 2.44
N PHE A 197 -10.93 -15.03 1.66
CA PHE A 197 -9.71 -15.58 2.21
C PHE A 197 -8.68 -14.47 2.42
N ALA A 198 -8.31 -14.26 3.68
CA ALA A 198 -7.31 -13.29 4.11
C ALA A 198 -6.19 -13.98 4.90
N GLU A 199 -4.96 -13.68 4.55
CA GLU A 199 -3.77 -14.16 5.23
C GLU A 199 -3.08 -13.00 5.93
N ILE A 200 -2.66 -13.20 7.18
CA ILE A 200 -1.83 -12.24 7.89
C ILE A 200 -0.47 -12.83 8.20
N SER A 201 0.57 -12.09 7.90
CA SER A 201 1.95 -12.55 8.10
C SER A 201 2.86 -11.42 8.57
N PRO A 202 3.86 -11.72 9.42
CA PRO A 202 4.87 -10.74 9.79
C PRO A 202 5.64 -10.26 8.57
N LEU A 203 5.79 -8.93 8.44
CA LEU A 203 6.57 -8.30 7.38
C LEU A 203 7.67 -7.41 7.96
N TRP A 204 8.49 -7.99 8.81
CA TRP A 204 9.50 -7.22 9.56
C TRP A 204 10.77 -6.97 8.77
N GLY A 205 11.19 -7.91 7.94
CA GLY A 205 12.46 -7.83 7.22
C GLY A 205 13.62 -7.62 8.20
N LYS A 206 14.45 -6.61 7.89
CA LYS A 206 15.54 -6.16 8.77
C LYS A 206 15.16 -4.94 9.61
N THR A 207 13.88 -4.56 9.67
CA THR A 207 13.40 -3.44 10.46
C THR A 207 13.03 -3.87 11.88
N PRO A 208 13.11 -2.97 12.88
CA PRO A 208 12.72 -3.28 14.25
C PRO A 208 11.19 -3.24 14.46
N PHE A 209 10.41 -2.87 13.44
CA PHE A 209 8.99 -2.54 13.58
C PHE A 209 8.08 -3.76 13.54
N ALA A 210 6.94 -3.69 14.24
CA ALA A 210 5.90 -4.71 14.27
C ALA A 210 4.93 -4.57 13.09
N SER A 211 5.45 -4.57 11.86
CA SER A 211 4.64 -4.49 10.65
C SER A 211 4.12 -5.86 10.23
N TYR A 212 2.88 -5.91 9.79
CA TYR A 212 2.23 -7.12 9.28
C TYR A 212 1.64 -6.85 7.90
N LEU A 213 1.75 -7.84 7.02
CA LEU A 213 1.05 -7.85 5.74
C LEU A 213 -0.24 -8.66 5.90
N VAL A 214 -1.35 -8.05 5.50
CA VAL A 214 -2.61 -8.74 5.28
C VAL A 214 -2.82 -8.83 3.78
N LYS A 215 -2.87 -10.04 3.27
CA LYS A 215 -3.14 -10.33 1.86
C LYS A 215 -4.54 -10.88 1.74
N ILE A 216 -5.42 -10.14 1.10
CA ILE A 216 -6.79 -10.57 0.84
C ILE A 216 -6.89 -10.99 -0.62
N HIS A 217 -7.24 -12.25 -0.82
CA HIS A 217 -7.35 -12.83 -2.15
C HIS A 217 -8.67 -12.43 -2.79
N PRO A 218 -8.66 -12.18 -4.11
CA PRO A 218 -9.89 -11.92 -4.83
C PRO A 218 -10.80 -13.14 -4.76
N ARG A 219 -12.10 -12.91 -4.63
CA ARG A 219 -13.08 -13.99 -4.73
C ARG A 219 -12.92 -14.69 -6.08
N ALA A 220 -12.77 -16.01 -6.06
CA ALA A 220 -12.71 -16.79 -7.30
C ALA A 220 -14.00 -16.53 -8.12
N LYS A 221 -13.86 -16.17 -9.38
CA LYS A 221 -15.02 -16.10 -10.27
C LYS A 221 -15.65 -17.50 -10.29
N SER A 222 -16.88 -17.62 -9.80
CA SER A 222 -17.65 -18.84 -9.95
C SER A 222 -17.62 -19.23 -11.42
N ALA A 223 -17.11 -20.42 -11.72
CA ALA A 223 -17.19 -20.97 -13.06
C ALA A 223 -18.67 -20.99 -13.43
N SER A 224 -19.08 -20.19 -14.40
CA SER A 224 -20.45 -20.15 -14.90
C SER A 224 -20.83 -21.58 -15.23
N GLN A 225 -21.79 -22.13 -14.47
CA GLN A 225 -22.37 -23.43 -14.82
C GLN A 225 -22.77 -23.38 -16.30
N PRO A 226 -22.35 -24.35 -17.12
CA PRO A 226 -22.81 -24.39 -18.49
C PRO A 226 -24.36 -24.50 -18.46
N ARG A 227 -25.02 -23.52 -19.09
CA ARG A 227 -26.47 -23.57 -19.28
C ARG A 227 -26.81 -24.95 -19.85
N ARG A 228 -27.47 -25.78 -19.04
CA ARG A 228 -28.10 -26.99 -19.54
C ARG A 228 -29.06 -26.54 -20.64
N ARG A 229 -28.72 -26.82 -21.90
CA ARG A 229 -29.68 -26.75 -23.00
C ARG A 229 -30.75 -27.76 -22.67
N ALA A 230 -31.98 -27.26 -22.40
CA ALA A 230 -33.13 -28.09 -22.39
C ALA A 230 -33.34 -28.60 -23.83
N ALA A 231 -33.40 -29.92 -23.96
CA ALA A 231 -33.79 -30.62 -25.16
C ALA A 231 -35.32 -30.61 -25.27
#